data_7b46bc0e916603e99592772f64cb39e2
#
_entry.id   7b46bc0e916603e99592772f64cb39e2
#
_cell.length_a   1.000
_cell.length_b   1.000
_cell.length_c   1.000
_cell.angle_alpha   90.00
_cell.angle_beta   90.00
_cell.angle_gamma   90.00
#
_symmetry.space_group_name_H-M   'P 1'
#
loop_
_entity.id
_entity.type
_entity.pdbx_description
1 polymer ?
#
loop_
_entity_poly.entity_id
_entity_poly.type
_entity_poly.pdbx_seq_one_letter_code
_entity_poly.pdbx_strand_id
1 'polypeptide(L)'
;MNNSTVVYRSIVTSKFRTEKMYNFYGAIGDSATENTMYVTFGRAEPWAANENDPGFAPPYPVDDAQGVEDVWTNMMGAVKVYKSMLDCVVPRKDWGDVRYPNPLNFQIGEIVVSNTAPYNRTDVGKGWMVYRCVDVPESGICSIYSITNKQECLKLGGKWTSDYASSRAPSGTGDTEGRVDMGDGYLWEYLYEIPPDVSINRCTNEYIVVPWPEEIAEDPERWGYKDNLTWQQDDYGLIYRIKGNTIRFKAFMDSIYFPQFSLPGNKGFRQISIVANPLEIKAAPNDPNIKATKEYYDAIDLSRHSGEMIYMENRPPVYRAMDQTEEVNIIFEF
;
A
#
# COMPACT_ATOMS: atom_id res chain seq x y z
N MET A 1 16.15 -35.36 32.76
CA MET A 1 15.36 -34.12 32.92
C MET A 1 14.68 -33.80 31.60
N ASN A 2 13.36 -33.95 31.52
CA ASN A 2 12.64 -33.59 30.32
C ASN A 2 12.56 -32.05 30.25
N ASN A 3 13.33 -31.43 29.38
CA ASN A 3 13.15 -30.03 29.06
C ASN A 3 11.84 -29.92 28.27
N SER A 4 10.74 -29.63 28.94
CA SER A 4 9.51 -29.24 28.26
C SER A 4 9.73 -27.85 27.66
N THR A 5 9.89 -27.79 26.34
CA THR A 5 9.93 -26.52 25.61
C THR A 5 8.54 -25.90 25.70
N VAL A 6 8.42 -24.79 26.42
CA VAL A 6 7.17 -24.02 26.45
C VAL A 6 7.05 -23.28 25.13
N VAL A 7 6.05 -23.62 24.35
CA VAL A 7 5.76 -22.93 23.08
C VAL A 7 4.69 -21.87 23.34
N TYR A 8 5.08 -20.60 23.20
CA TYR A 8 4.15 -19.47 23.24
C TYR A 8 3.59 -19.23 21.84
N ARG A 9 2.28 -19.00 21.77
CA ARG A 9 1.61 -18.61 20.54
C ARG A 9 0.93 -17.25 20.77
N SER A 10 1.29 -16.26 19.99
CA SER A 10 0.75 -14.91 20.07
C SER A 10 0.42 -14.36 18.69
N ILE A 11 -0.50 -13.43 18.64
CA ILE A 11 -0.87 -12.73 17.40
C ILE A 11 -1.13 -11.25 17.72
N VAL A 12 -0.66 -10.36 16.85
CA VAL A 12 -1.12 -8.98 16.81
C VAL A 12 -2.39 -8.94 15.99
N THR A 13 -3.48 -8.43 16.57
CA THR A 13 -4.79 -8.45 15.92
C THR A 13 -4.82 -7.52 14.70
N SER A 14 -5.54 -7.92 13.65
CA SER A 14 -5.71 -7.09 12.46
C SER A 14 -6.39 -5.76 12.79
N LYS A 15 -7.35 -5.73 13.71
CA LYS A 15 -7.97 -4.49 14.17
C LYS A 15 -6.94 -3.49 14.70
N PHE A 16 -6.00 -3.94 15.54
CA PHE A 16 -4.95 -3.08 16.06
C PHE A 16 -4.04 -2.53 14.96
N ARG A 17 -3.66 -3.37 13.99
CA ARG A 17 -2.83 -2.93 12.84
C ARG A 17 -3.57 -1.90 11.98
N THR A 18 -4.83 -2.15 11.65
CA THR A 18 -5.68 -1.20 10.91
C THR A 18 -5.81 0.13 11.65
N GLU A 19 -6.03 0.09 12.96
CA GLU A 19 -6.10 1.29 13.79
C GLU A 19 -4.79 2.08 13.81
N LYS A 20 -3.64 1.38 13.90
CA LYS A 20 -2.33 2.04 13.82
C LYS A 20 -2.09 2.68 12.46
N MET A 21 -2.42 1.99 11.39
CA MET A 21 -2.36 2.52 10.03
C MET A 21 -3.23 3.78 9.87
N TYR A 22 -4.49 3.71 10.31
CA TYR A 22 -5.41 4.83 10.17
C TYR A 22 -5.01 6.04 11.02
N ASN A 23 -4.53 5.82 12.25
CA ASN A 23 -4.00 6.89 13.10
C ASN A 23 -2.75 7.54 12.49
N PHE A 24 -1.89 6.75 11.86
CA PHE A 24 -0.73 7.25 11.13
C PHE A 24 -1.16 8.12 9.94
N TYR A 25 -2.09 7.66 9.13
CA TYR A 25 -2.69 8.44 8.04
C TYR A 25 -3.32 9.74 8.55
N GLY A 26 -4.09 9.67 9.65
CA GLY A 26 -4.72 10.82 10.28
C GLY A 26 -3.76 11.89 10.81
N ALA A 27 -2.52 11.49 11.13
CA ALA A 27 -1.48 12.41 11.59
C ALA A 27 -0.82 13.21 10.45
N ILE A 28 -1.08 12.86 9.18
CA ILE A 28 -0.50 13.53 8.02
C ILE A 28 -1.41 14.70 7.62
N GLY A 29 -0.82 15.87 7.37
CA GLY A 29 -1.56 17.07 7.00
C GLY A 29 -2.04 17.08 5.56
N ASP A 30 -3.13 17.80 5.32
CA ASP A 30 -3.70 18.03 3.98
C ASP A 30 -3.07 19.22 3.28
N SER A 31 -2.35 20.06 4.02
CA SER A 31 -1.79 21.31 3.53
C SER A 31 -0.32 21.50 3.89
N ALA A 32 0.32 22.44 3.20
CA ALA A 32 1.70 22.82 3.41
C ALA A 32 2.05 23.35 4.83
N THR A 33 1.05 23.62 5.68
CA THR A 33 1.23 24.27 6.98
C THR A 33 1.08 23.35 8.18
N GLU A 34 0.65 22.09 7.95
CA GLU A 34 0.40 21.11 9.01
C GLU A 34 1.52 20.08 9.11
N ASN A 35 1.39 19.18 10.08
CA ASN A 35 2.29 18.06 10.26
C ASN A 35 2.59 17.37 8.93
N THR A 36 3.83 17.40 8.52
CA THR A 36 4.18 17.03 7.16
C THR A 36 5.15 15.90 7.13
N MET A 37 5.00 15.08 6.09
CA MET A 37 5.98 14.06 5.75
C MET A 37 6.73 14.42 4.50
N TYR A 38 7.97 14.00 4.45
CA TYR A 38 8.83 14.20 3.30
C TYR A 38 9.42 12.87 2.87
N VAL A 39 9.31 12.56 1.59
CA VAL A 39 10.13 11.52 0.97
C VAL A 39 11.41 12.18 0.51
N THR A 40 12.54 11.73 1.03
CA THR A 40 13.86 12.27 0.68
C THR A 40 14.59 11.37 -0.28
N PHE A 41 15.47 11.97 -1.07
CA PHE A 41 16.31 11.29 -2.04
C PHE A 41 17.75 11.66 -1.78
N GLY A 42 18.63 10.67 -1.84
CA GLY A 42 20.00 10.94 -1.47
C GLY A 42 21.01 9.95 -2.05
N ARG A 43 22.26 10.16 -1.66
CA ARG A 43 23.47 9.43 -2.00
C ARG A 43 23.78 9.38 -3.48
N ALA A 44 24.53 10.37 -3.92
CA ALA A 44 25.08 10.41 -5.27
C ALA A 44 26.27 9.46 -5.46
N GLU A 45 27.01 9.15 -4.39
CA GLU A 45 28.19 8.31 -4.44
C GLU A 45 27.84 6.83 -4.53
N PRO A 46 28.58 6.07 -5.37
CA PRO A 46 28.37 4.63 -5.50
C PRO A 46 28.55 3.87 -4.19
N TRP A 47 27.79 2.80 -4.02
CA TRP A 47 27.96 1.85 -2.90
C TRP A 47 29.29 1.11 -2.99
N ALA A 48 29.67 0.71 -4.18
CA ALA A 48 30.90 0.00 -4.50
C ALA A 48 31.25 0.17 -5.99
N ALA A 49 32.46 -0.19 -6.36
CA ALA A 49 32.91 -0.10 -7.76
C ALA A 49 32.10 -1.02 -8.71
N ASN A 50 31.51 -2.08 -8.18
CA ASN A 50 30.72 -3.06 -8.92
C ASN A 50 29.19 -2.93 -8.72
N GLU A 51 28.69 -1.76 -8.30
CA GLU A 51 27.26 -1.58 -8.04
C GLU A 51 26.34 -1.81 -9.25
N ASN A 52 26.87 -1.77 -10.46
CA ASN A 52 26.14 -2.03 -11.69
C ASN A 52 26.18 -3.51 -12.15
N ASP A 53 26.83 -4.38 -11.39
CA ASP A 53 26.90 -5.79 -11.73
C ASP A 53 25.54 -6.47 -11.46
N PRO A 54 25.13 -7.42 -12.31
CA PRO A 54 23.95 -8.22 -12.06
C PRO A 54 24.06 -8.96 -10.71
N GLY A 55 23.06 -8.77 -9.85
CA GLY A 55 23.03 -9.39 -8.52
C GLY A 55 23.72 -8.60 -7.41
N PHE A 56 24.26 -7.40 -7.70
CA PHE A 56 24.68 -6.51 -6.62
C PHE A 56 23.48 -6.13 -5.74
N ALA A 57 23.66 -6.26 -4.43
CA ALA A 57 22.68 -5.81 -3.44
C ALA A 57 23.30 -4.67 -2.62
N PRO A 58 22.64 -3.52 -2.52
CA PRO A 58 23.09 -2.44 -1.65
C PRO A 58 23.07 -2.91 -0.19
N PRO A 59 23.89 -2.32 0.70
CA PRO A 59 23.88 -2.67 2.11
C PRO A 59 22.50 -2.35 2.73
N TYR A 60 22.10 -3.12 3.72
CA TYR A 60 20.92 -2.77 4.52
C TYR A 60 21.13 -1.44 5.24
N PRO A 61 20.10 -0.58 5.33
CA PRO A 61 20.15 0.59 6.19
C PRO A 61 20.35 0.16 7.64
N VAL A 62 21.11 0.95 8.40
CA VAL A 62 21.33 0.68 9.82
C VAL A 62 20.37 1.55 10.63
N ASP A 63 19.56 0.92 11.48
CA ASP A 63 18.59 1.61 12.34
C ASP A 63 19.27 2.07 13.65
N ASP A 64 20.15 3.07 13.50
CA ASP A 64 20.81 3.76 14.60
C ASP A 64 21.15 5.21 14.25
N ALA A 65 21.77 5.93 15.16
CA ALA A 65 22.17 7.31 14.96
C ALA A 65 23.14 7.50 13.76
N GLN A 66 23.98 6.51 13.45
CA GLN A 66 24.92 6.57 12.34
C GLN A 66 24.22 6.40 11.00
N GLY A 67 23.24 5.49 10.92
CA GLY A 67 22.43 5.32 9.72
C GLY A 67 21.56 6.56 9.41
N VAL A 68 20.96 7.15 10.43
CA VAL A 68 20.23 8.44 10.30
C VAL A 68 21.16 9.56 9.86
N GLU A 69 22.38 9.64 10.43
CA GLU A 69 23.39 10.62 10.01
C GLU A 69 23.81 10.43 8.55
N ASP A 70 23.97 9.18 8.10
CA ASP A 70 24.33 8.87 6.71
C ASP A 70 23.26 9.40 5.74
N VAL A 71 21.97 9.18 6.05
CA VAL A 71 20.84 9.70 5.23
C VAL A 71 20.87 11.23 5.18
N TRP A 72 20.98 11.91 6.33
CA TRP A 72 21.00 13.37 6.38
C TRP A 72 22.21 13.97 5.66
N THR A 73 23.36 13.30 5.76
CA THR A 73 24.60 13.75 5.11
C THR A 73 24.53 13.64 3.60
N ASN A 74 23.90 12.58 3.11
CA ASN A 74 23.82 12.27 1.68
C ASN A 74 22.56 12.80 1.02
N MET A 75 21.64 13.42 1.77
CA MET A 75 20.38 13.94 1.22
C MET A 75 20.65 14.96 0.12
N MET A 76 19.98 14.79 -1.00
CA MET A 76 20.05 15.66 -2.18
C MET A 76 18.82 16.53 -2.30
N GLY A 77 17.67 16.03 -1.88
CA GLY A 77 16.41 16.75 -1.91
C GLY A 77 15.27 15.96 -1.29
N ALA A 78 14.12 16.58 -1.18
CA ALA A 78 12.93 16.00 -0.60
C ALA A 78 11.66 16.47 -1.30
N VAL A 79 10.65 15.60 -1.32
CA VAL A 79 9.29 15.91 -1.77
C VAL A 79 8.35 15.85 -0.58
N LYS A 80 7.53 16.88 -0.43
CA LYS A 80 6.48 16.89 0.58
C LYS A 80 5.37 15.93 0.19
N VAL A 81 4.87 15.17 1.16
CA VAL A 81 3.81 14.19 0.96
C VAL A 81 2.57 14.63 1.72
N TYR A 82 1.45 14.68 1.02
CA TYR A 82 0.13 15.01 1.55
C TYR A 82 -0.75 13.77 1.65
N LYS A 83 -1.84 13.84 2.40
CA LYS A 83 -2.84 12.77 2.49
C LYS A 83 -3.31 12.26 1.12
N SER A 84 -3.51 13.16 0.16
CA SER A 84 -3.91 12.80 -1.21
C SER A 84 -2.89 11.96 -1.99
N MET A 85 -1.65 11.85 -1.49
CA MET A 85 -0.59 11.02 -2.06
C MET A 85 -0.46 9.66 -1.35
N LEU A 86 -1.35 9.37 -0.41
CA LEU A 86 -1.36 8.12 0.33
C LEU A 86 -2.57 7.29 -0.02
N ASP A 87 -2.33 6.07 -0.44
CA ASP A 87 -3.37 5.09 -0.70
C ASP A 87 -3.33 3.99 0.37
N CYS A 88 -4.49 3.66 0.97
CA CYS A 88 -4.65 2.37 1.60
C CYS A 88 -4.70 1.32 0.49
N VAL A 89 -3.87 0.29 0.57
CA VAL A 89 -3.80 -0.73 -0.47
C VAL A 89 -3.87 -2.14 0.12
N VAL A 90 -4.42 -3.06 -0.68
CA VAL A 90 -4.39 -4.49 -0.40
C VAL A 90 -3.90 -5.25 -1.64
N PRO A 91 -3.29 -6.45 -1.47
CA PRO A 91 -2.86 -7.24 -2.61
C PRO A 91 -4.00 -7.49 -3.60
N ARG A 92 -3.70 -7.32 -4.88
CA ARG A 92 -4.65 -7.54 -5.98
C ARG A 92 -4.67 -9.00 -6.37
N LYS A 93 -5.86 -9.59 -6.33
CA LYS A 93 -6.14 -10.91 -6.91
C LYS A 93 -7.40 -10.79 -7.74
N ASP A 94 -7.28 -10.93 -9.05
CA ASP A 94 -8.43 -10.95 -9.94
C ASP A 94 -9.00 -12.36 -10.01
N TRP A 95 -10.29 -12.50 -10.18
CA TRP A 95 -10.91 -13.80 -10.37
C TRP A 95 -10.38 -14.44 -11.67
N GLY A 96 -9.81 -15.66 -11.57
CA GLY A 96 -9.17 -16.34 -12.69
C GLY A 96 -7.75 -15.83 -13.02
N ASP A 97 -7.10 -15.12 -12.11
CA ASP A 97 -5.76 -14.56 -12.31
C ASP A 97 -4.69 -15.64 -12.46
N VAL A 98 -4.19 -15.79 -13.68
CA VAL A 98 -3.20 -16.81 -14.06
C VAL A 98 -1.81 -16.63 -13.41
N ARG A 99 -1.57 -15.52 -12.73
CA ARG A 99 -0.34 -15.33 -11.92
C ARG A 99 -0.29 -16.26 -10.72
N TYR A 100 -1.47 -16.71 -10.25
CA TYR A 100 -1.57 -17.60 -9.11
C TYR A 100 -1.61 -19.06 -9.57
N PRO A 101 -0.98 -19.99 -8.86
CA PRO A 101 -0.96 -21.40 -9.22
C PRO A 101 -2.35 -22.04 -9.32
N ASN A 102 -3.29 -21.55 -8.52
CA ASN A 102 -4.69 -22.01 -8.49
C ASN A 102 -5.63 -20.80 -8.62
N PRO A 103 -5.78 -20.25 -9.84
CA PRO A 103 -6.43 -18.97 -10.06
C PRO A 103 -7.93 -18.93 -9.73
N LEU A 104 -8.56 -20.09 -9.59
CA LEU A 104 -9.99 -20.23 -9.29
C LEU A 104 -10.26 -20.85 -7.90
N ASN A 105 -9.22 -21.10 -7.11
CA ASN A 105 -9.35 -21.58 -5.73
C ASN A 105 -9.07 -20.44 -4.77
N PHE A 106 -10.01 -20.23 -3.88
CA PHE A 106 -9.95 -19.11 -2.92
C PHE A 106 -10.02 -19.62 -1.49
N GLN A 107 -9.43 -18.86 -0.59
CA GLN A 107 -9.51 -19.10 0.85
C GLN A 107 -10.46 -18.10 1.50
N ILE A 108 -11.05 -18.49 2.60
CA ILE A 108 -11.90 -17.59 3.39
C ILE A 108 -11.07 -16.38 3.83
N GLY A 109 -11.60 -15.18 3.57
CA GLY A 109 -10.97 -13.90 3.86
C GLY A 109 -10.18 -13.30 2.69
N GLU A 110 -9.93 -14.03 1.60
CA GLU A 110 -9.28 -13.45 0.41
C GLU A 110 -10.15 -12.38 -0.25
N ILE A 111 -9.48 -11.30 -0.64
CA ILE A 111 -10.08 -10.20 -1.41
C ILE A 111 -9.87 -10.46 -2.88
N VAL A 112 -10.93 -10.35 -3.65
CA VAL A 112 -10.96 -10.69 -5.08
C VAL A 112 -11.60 -9.57 -5.88
N VAL A 113 -10.96 -9.22 -6.98
CA VAL A 113 -11.51 -8.30 -7.96
C VAL A 113 -12.24 -9.11 -9.03
N SER A 114 -13.49 -8.75 -9.27
CA SER A 114 -14.32 -9.35 -10.32
C SER A 114 -14.58 -8.33 -11.43
N ASN A 115 -15.13 -8.82 -12.56
CA ASN A 115 -15.46 -8.07 -13.78
C ASN A 115 -14.26 -7.34 -14.43
N THR A 116 -13.04 -7.76 -14.11
CA THR A 116 -11.86 -7.39 -14.88
C THR A 116 -11.45 -8.59 -15.73
N ALA A 117 -11.01 -8.34 -16.97
CA ALA A 117 -10.25 -9.34 -17.68
C ALA A 117 -8.84 -9.34 -17.05
N PRO A 118 -8.34 -10.46 -16.51
CA PRO A 118 -7.01 -10.53 -15.94
C PRO A 118 -6.00 -9.97 -16.94
N TYR A 119 -5.25 -8.92 -16.54
CA TYR A 119 -4.27 -8.22 -17.38
C TYR A 119 -4.79 -7.53 -18.64
N ASN A 120 -6.08 -7.53 -18.90
CA ASN A 120 -6.62 -6.87 -20.07
C ASN A 120 -7.18 -5.50 -19.68
N ARG A 121 -6.47 -4.43 -20.02
CA ARG A 121 -6.93 -3.04 -19.82
C ARG A 121 -8.07 -2.64 -20.75
N THR A 122 -8.74 -3.59 -21.40
CA THR A 122 -9.84 -3.31 -22.31
C THR A 122 -11.13 -2.93 -21.59
N ASP A 123 -11.21 -3.12 -20.28
CA ASP A 123 -12.33 -2.65 -19.45
C ASP A 123 -12.12 -1.20 -18.94
N VAL A 124 -11.36 -0.43 -19.69
CA VAL A 124 -11.23 1.02 -19.46
C VAL A 124 -12.61 1.66 -19.51
N GLY A 125 -13.01 2.28 -18.41
CA GLY A 125 -14.31 2.93 -18.27
C GLY A 125 -15.37 2.14 -17.52
N LYS A 126 -15.04 0.95 -16.98
CA LYS A 126 -15.91 0.22 -16.04
C LYS A 126 -15.30 0.22 -14.65
N GLY A 127 -16.13 0.32 -13.63
CA GLY A 127 -15.73 0.12 -12.25
C GLY A 127 -15.35 -1.35 -11.98
N TRP A 128 -14.48 -1.58 -11.02
CA TRP A 128 -14.06 -2.93 -10.61
C TRP A 128 -14.77 -3.30 -9.32
N MET A 129 -15.58 -4.33 -9.33
CA MET A 129 -16.26 -4.83 -8.14
C MET A 129 -15.30 -5.67 -7.29
N VAL A 130 -15.26 -5.37 -6.00
CA VAL A 130 -14.38 -6.04 -5.02
C VAL A 130 -15.21 -6.88 -4.07
N TYR A 131 -14.79 -8.12 -3.89
CA TYR A 131 -15.45 -9.10 -3.04
C TYR A 131 -14.48 -9.72 -2.05
N ARG A 132 -15.02 -10.20 -0.93
CA ARG A 132 -14.32 -11.07 0.00
C ARG A 132 -14.91 -12.46 -0.07
N CYS A 133 -14.08 -13.49 -0.16
CA CYS A 133 -14.50 -14.86 0.01
C CYS A 133 -14.88 -15.09 1.48
N VAL A 134 -16.12 -15.44 1.76
CA VAL A 134 -16.61 -15.64 3.14
C VAL A 134 -16.88 -17.09 3.46
N ASP A 135 -17.10 -17.91 2.41
CA ASP A 135 -17.19 -19.36 2.57
C ASP A 135 -16.75 -20.09 1.30
N VAL A 136 -16.34 -21.35 1.46
CA VAL A 136 -15.85 -22.21 0.40
C VAL A 136 -16.47 -23.61 0.54
N PRO A 137 -16.48 -24.47 -0.50
CA PRO A 137 -17.02 -25.82 -0.43
C PRO A 137 -16.50 -26.64 0.76
N GLU A 138 -17.35 -27.55 1.27
CA GLU A 138 -17.03 -28.42 2.42
C GLU A 138 -15.96 -29.46 2.11
N SER A 139 -15.86 -29.94 0.85
CA SER A 139 -14.79 -30.86 0.44
C SER A 139 -13.48 -30.10 0.27
N GLY A 140 -12.43 -30.57 0.93
CA GLY A 140 -11.14 -29.91 0.89
C GLY A 140 -10.13 -30.45 1.89
N ILE A 141 -9.02 -29.72 2.03
CA ILE A 141 -7.89 -30.08 2.86
C ILE A 141 -7.56 -28.95 3.84
N CYS A 142 -7.33 -29.33 5.09
CA CYS A 142 -6.85 -28.41 6.13
C CYS A 142 -5.32 -28.30 6.10
N SER A 143 -4.79 -27.08 6.32
CA SER A 143 -3.36 -26.85 6.51
C SER A 143 -2.79 -27.49 7.78
N ILE A 144 -3.64 -27.85 8.73
CA ILE A 144 -3.27 -28.58 9.95
C ILE A 144 -3.41 -30.06 9.67
N TYR A 145 -2.28 -30.78 9.72
CA TYR A 145 -2.24 -32.22 9.48
C TYR A 145 -3.24 -32.98 10.40
N SER A 146 -3.91 -33.97 9.89
CA SER A 146 -4.93 -34.81 10.53
C SER A 146 -6.32 -34.18 10.75
N ILE A 147 -6.52 -32.91 10.45
CA ILE A 147 -7.85 -32.30 10.50
C ILE A 147 -8.54 -32.44 9.15
N THR A 148 -9.68 -33.12 9.13
CA THR A 148 -10.46 -33.41 7.90
C THR A 148 -11.78 -32.65 7.81
N ASN A 149 -12.12 -31.90 8.86
CA ASN A 149 -13.35 -31.13 8.93
C ASN A 149 -13.05 -29.63 8.79
N LYS A 150 -13.78 -28.95 7.91
CA LYS A 150 -13.59 -27.52 7.64
C LYS A 150 -13.78 -26.65 8.88
N GLN A 151 -14.86 -26.86 9.62
CA GLN A 151 -15.18 -26.04 10.80
C GLN A 151 -14.13 -26.21 11.90
N GLU A 152 -13.66 -27.44 12.12
CA GLU A 152 -12.59 -27.72 13.07
C GLU A 152 -11.26 -27.08 12.62
N CYS A 153 -10.94 -27.17 11.33
CA CYS A 153 -9.77 -26.53 10.73
C CYS A 153 -9.75 -25.02 11.02
N LEU A 154 -10.86 -24.35 10.69
CA LEU A 154 -10.99 -22.89 10.89
C LEU A 154 -10.95 -22.50 12.36
N LYS A 155 -11.61 -23.28 13.24
CA LYS A 155 -11.60 -23.07 14.69
C LYS A 155 -10.20 -23.14 15.30
N LEU A 156 -9.36 -24.01 14.75
CA LEU A 156 -7.96 -24.16 15.17
C LEU A 156 -6.99 -23.18 14.47
N GLY A 157 -7.52 -22.24 13.66
CA GLY A 157 -6.72 -21.25 12.93
C GLY A 157 -6.01 -21.82 11.71
N GLY A 158 -6.44 -23.00 11.23
CA GLY A 158 -5.95 -23.57 9.97
C GLY A 158 -6.56 -22.89 8.75
N LYS A 159 -5.92 -23.09 7.60
CA LYS A 159 -6.45 -22.66 6.30
C LYS A 159 -7.11 -23.87 5.62
N TRP A 160 -8.34 -23.66 5.13
CA TRP A 160 -9.08 -24.67 4.39
C TRP A 160 -8.94 -24.40 2.90
N THR A 161 -8.46 -25.38 2.15
CA THR A 161 -8.37 -25.33 0.70
C THR A 161 -9.39 -26.28 0.09
N SER A 162 -10.34 -25.77 -0.68
CA SER A 162 -11.36 -26.57 -1.33
C SER A 162 -10.77 -27.43 -2.45
N ASP A 163 -11.32 -28.65 -2.62
CA ASP A 163 -11.04 -29.51 -3.76
C ASP A 163 -11.69 -29.01 -5.06
N TYR A 164 -12.67 -28.13 -4.95
CA TYR A 164 -13.39 -27.58 -6.07
C TYR A 164 -13.01 -26.12 -6.33
N ALA A 165 -12.76 -25.82 -7.59
CA ALA A 165 -12.51 -24.47 -8.05
C ALA A 165 -13.84 -23.68 -8.20
N SER A 166 -13.80 -22.36 -7.99
CA SER A 166 -14.92 -21.49 -8.33
C SER A 166 -15.13 -21.51 -9.85
N SER A 167 -16.35 -21.72 -10.26
CA SER A 167 -16.73 -21.83 -11.68
C SER A 167 -17.38 -20.57 -12.23
N ARG A 168 -17.71 -19.60 -11.36
CA ARG A 168 -18.39 -18.36 -11.72
C ARG A 168 -17.81 -17.19 -10.96
N ALA A 169 -17.43 -16.16 -11.69
CA ALA A 169 -16.98 -14.89 -11.10
C ALA A 169 -18.12 -14.27 -10.27
N PRO A 170 -17.85 -13.79 -9.04
CA PRO A 170 -18.85 -13.09 -8.27
C PRO A 170 -19.33 -11.84 -8.99
N SER A 171 -20.62 -11.56 -8.91
CA SER A 171 -21.24 -10.41 -9.56
C SER A 171 -22.47 -9.90 -8.81
N GLY A 172 -22.74 -8.59 -8.94
CA GLY A 172 -23.81 -7.92 -8.20
C GLY A 172 -23.48 -7.64 -6.75
N THR A 173 -24.43 -7.04 -6.05
CA THR A 173 -24.25 -6.60 -4.65
C THR A 173 -24.87 -7.56 -3.63
N GLY A 174 -25.56 -8.60 -4.10
CA GLY A 174 -26.15 -9.62 -3.24
C GLY A 174 -27.37 -9.17 -2.43
N ASP A 175 -27.54 -9.76 -1.25
CA ASP A 175 -28.60 -9.44 -0.29
C ASP A 175 -28.28 -8.17 0.54
N THR A 176 -29.03 -7.90 1.58
CA THR A 176 -28.83 -6.75 2.48
C THR A 176 -27.53 -6.80 3.30
N GLU A 177 -26.89 -7.96 3.37
CA GLU A 177 -25.57 -8.14 3.98
C GLU A 177 -24.45 -8.16 2.93
N GLY A 178 -24.78 -7.99 1.66
CA GLY A 178 -23.82 -8.05 0.56
C GLY A 178 -23.41 -9.48 0.19
N ARG A 179 -24.20 -10.50 0.58
CA ARG A 179 -23.89 -11.91 0.32
C ARG A 179 -24.25 -12.30 -1.10
N VAL A 180 -23.29 -12.83 -1.82
CA VAL A 180 -23.40 -13.25 -3.22
C VAL A 180 -23.05 -14.72 -3.31
N ASP A 181 -24.04 -15.54 -3.67
CA ASP A 181 -23.88 -16.97 -3.96
C ASP A 181 -24.06 -17.19 -5.45
N MET A 182 -23.03 -17.67 -6.11
CA MET A 182 -23.03 -17.98 -7.54
C MET A 182 -23.46 -19.42 -7.85
N GLY A 183 -23.81 -20.19 -6.82
CA GLY A 183 -24.27 -21.58 -6.93
C GLY A 183 -23.14 -22.59 -7.24
N ASP A 184 -21.91 -22.24 -6.96
CA ASP A 184 -20.72 -23.09 -7.16
C ASP A 184 -20.07 -23.54 -5.84
N GLY A 185 -20.75 -23.24 -4.71
CA GLY A 185 -20.30 -23.57 -3.37
C GLY A 185 -19.38 -22.54 -2.74
N TYR A 186 -19.02 -21.50 -3.46
CA TYR A 186 -18.34 -20.33 -2.90
C TYR A 186 -19.37 -19.27 -2.53
N LEU A 187 -19.23 -18.71 -1.31
CA LEU A 187 -20.00 -17.56 -0.88
C LEU A 187 -19.11 -16.34 -0.81
N TRP A 188 -19.54 -15.29 -1.46
CA TRP A 188 -18.85 -14.03 -1.53
C TRP A 188 -19.58 -12.95 -0.73
N GLU A 189 -18.85 -11.93 -0.38
CA GLU A 189 -19.39 -10.70 0.18
C GLU A 189 -18.94 -9.54 -0.69
N TYR A 190 -19.88 -8.81 -1.24
CA TYR A 190 -19.62 -7.57 -1.93
C TYR A 190 -19.09 -6.52 -0.96
N LEU A 191 -18.00 -5.86 -1.29
CA LEU A 191 -17.38 -4.85 -0.45
C LEU A 191 -17.59 -3.44 -1.00
N TYR A 192 -17.08 -3.17 -2.18
CA TYR A 192 -17.13 -1.85 -2.81
C TYR A 192 -16.82 -1.96 -4.32
N GLU A 193 -16.92 -0.84 -5.01
CA GLU A 193 -16.53 -0.70 -6.41
C GLU A 193 -15.38 0.30 -6.53
N ILE A 194 -14.32 -0.05 -7.27
CA ILE A 194 -13.23 0.86 -7.59
C ILE A 194 -13.62 1.63 -8.84
N PRO A 195 -13.74 2.97 -8.78
CA PRO A 195 -14.09 3.78 -9.95
C PRO A 195 -13.09 3.61 -11.10
N PRO A 196 -13.50 3.82 -12.37
CA PRO A 196 -12.62 3.64 -13.52
C PRO A 196 -11.33 4.48 -13.47
N ASP A 197 -11.44 5.74 -13.08
CA ASP A 197 -10.30 6.65 -12.97
C ASP A 197 -9.34 6.23 -11.83
N VAL A 198 -9.86 5.73 -10.71
CA VAL A 198 -9.06 5.17 -9.61
C VAL A 198 -8.36 3.89 -10.04
N SER A 199 -9.06 3.01 -10.77
CA SER A 199 -8.48 1.77 -11.27
C SER A 199 -7.29 2.00 -12.20
N ILE A 200 -7.32 3.07 -12.99
CA ILE A 200 -6.26 3.44 -13.93
C ILE A 200 -5.09 4.15 -13.22
N ASN A 201 -5.41 5.10 -12.34
CA ASN A 201 -4.41 6.03 -11.81
C ASN A 201 -3.84 5.60 -10.45
N ARG A 202 -4.59 4.81 -9.67
CA ARG A 202 -4.22 4.46 -8.28
C ARG A 202 -4.06 2.97 -8.05
N CYS A 203 -4.60 2.08 -8.89
CA CYS A 203 -4.36 0.64 -8.78
C CYS A 203 -3.13 0.23 -9.61
N THR A 204 -2.49 -0.86 -9.16
CA THR A 204 -1.35 -1.45 -9.87
C THR A 204 -1.65 -2.90 -10.24
N ASN A 205 -0.68 -3.59 -10.84
CA ASN A 205 -0.78 -5.04 -11.06
C ASN A 205 -0.70 -5.85 -9.76
N GLU A 206 -0.15 -5.25 -8.70
CA GLU A 206 0.11 -5.92 -7.41
C GLU A 206 -0.89 -5.52 -6.32
N TYR A 207 -1.46 -4.31 -6.42
CA TYR A 207 -2.29 -3.72 -5.37
C TYR A 207 -3.54 -3.06 -5.93
N ILE A 208 -4.63 -3.17 -5.17
CA ILE A 208 -5.85 -2.35 -5.34
C ILE A 208 -5.98 -1.36 -4.20
N VAL A 209 -6.58 -0.22 -4.48
CA VAL A 209 -6.85 0.84 -3.51
C VAL A 209 -8.11 0.53 -2.74
N VAL A 210 -8.05 0.72 -1.43
CA VAL A 210 -9.19 0.75 -0.52
C VAL A 210 -9.48 2.20 -0.20
N PRO A 211 -10.68 2.73 -0.44
CA PRO A 211 -10.99 4.13 -0.15
C PRO A 211 -10.87 4.42 1.35
N TRP A 212 -10.36 5.59 1.65
CA TRP A 212 -10.38 6.11 3.00
C TRP A 212 -11.82 6.45 3.43
N PRO A 213 -12.15 6.45 4.72
CA PRO A 213 -13.49 6.81 5.19
C PRO A 213 -13.97 8.17 4.69
N GLU A 214 -13.07 9.14 4.57
CA GLU A 214 -13.36 10.48 4.07
C GLU A 214 -13.77 10.46 2.59
N GLU A 215 -13.11 9.64 1.77
CA GLU A 215 -13.43 9.48 0.34
C GLU A 215 -14.83 8.84 0.15
N ILE A 216 -15.17 7.88 1.02
CA ILE A 216 -16.50 7.25 1.02
C ILE A 216 -17.57 8.26 1.46
N ALA A 217 -17.30 9.04 2.50
CA ALA A 217 -18.24 10.02 3.00
C ALA A 217 -18.49 11.16 2.00
N GLU A 218 -17.50 11.51 1.19
CA GLU A 218 -17.61 12.53 0.13
C GLU A 218 -18.49 12.06 -1.02
N ASP A 219 -18.30 10.84 -1.51
CA ASP A 219 -19.08 10.29 -2.63
C ASP A 219 -19.29 8.77 -2.49
N PRO A 220 -20.28 8.34 -1.68
CA PRO A 220 -20.54 6.92 -1.46
C PRO A 220 -20.95 6.16 -2.73
N GLU A 221 -21.72 6.81 -3.63
CA GLU A 221 -22.18 6.18 -4.87
C GLU A 221 -21.02 5.84 -5.80
N ARG A 222 -20.01 6.71 -5.84
CA ARG A 222 -18.81 6.51 -6.64
C ARG A 222 -18.06 5.23 -6.25
N TRP A 223 -18.06 4.90 -4.95
CA TRP A 223 -17.42 3.71 -4.41
C TRP A 223 -18.36 2.49 -4.33
N GLY A 224 -19.52 2.56 -5.01
CA GLY A 224 -20.47 1.46 -5.08
C GLY A 224 -21.20 1.18 -3.78
N TYR A 225 -21.28 2.16 -2.88
CA TYR A 225 -22.07 2.05 -1.66
C TYR A 225 -23.56 2.08 -1.97
N LYS A 226 -24.31 1.22 -1.32
CA LYS A 226 -25.75 1.04 -1.56
C LYS A 226 -26.52 1.20 -0.27
N ASP A 227 -27.63 1.91 -0.29
CA ASP A 227 -28.48 2.16 0.88
C ASP A 227 -29.04 0.89 1.53
N ASN A 228 -29.16 -0.19 0.75
CA ASN A 228 -29.67 -1.46 1.24
C ASN A 228 -28.59 -2.36 1.90
N LEU A 229 -27.31 -1.99 1.84
CA LEU A 229 -26.22 -2.75 2.45
C LEU A 229 -25.93 -2.21 3.86
N THR A 230 -26.44 -2.90 4.87
CA THR A 230 -26.41 -2.43 6.27
C THR A 230 -25.00 -2.21 6.81
N TRP A 231 -24.03 -3.02 6.42
CA TRP A 231 -22.67 -2.89 6.91
C TRP A 231 -21.91 -1.71 6.30
N GLN A 232 -22.33 -1.19 5.15
CA GLN A 232 -21.74 -0.03 4.50
C GLN A 232 -22.09 1.31 5.16
N GLN A 233 -23.02 1.30 6.10
CA GLN A 233 -23.43 2.50 6.84
C GLN A 233 -22.48 2.87 7.98
N ASP A 234 -21.47 2.04 8.25
CA ASP A 234 -20.42 2.33 9.24
C ASP A 234 -19.23 3.02 8.55
N ASP A 235 -18.95 4.28 8.88
CA ASP A 235 -17.92 5.14 8.27
C ASP A 235 -16.53 4.51 8.23
N TYR A 236 -16.21 3.66 9.21
CA TYR A 236 -14.92 2.95 9.30
C TYR A 236 -15.00 1.49 8.87
N GLY A 237 -16.22 1.02 8.50
CA GLY A 237 -16.51 -0.40 8.31
C GLY A 237 -15.61 -1.07 7.29
N LEU A 238 -15.38 -0.44 6.13
CA LEU A 238 -14.65 -1.07 5.03
C LEU A 238 -13.19 -1.36 5.35
N ILE A 239 -12.44 -0.40 5.88
CA ILE A 239 -11.01 -0.57 6.20
C ILE A 239 -10.81 -1.69 7.22
N TYR A 240 -11.65 -1.74 8.26
CA TYR A 240 -11.61 -2.81 9.25
C TYR A 240 -12.10 -4.14 8.68
N ARG A 241 -13.11 -4.11 7.85
CA ARG A 241 -13.67 -5.31 7.22
C ARG A 241 -12.67 -5.98 6.28
N ILE A 242 -11.91 -5.18 5.53
CA ILE A 242 -10.84 -5.63 4.64
C ILE A 242 -9.55 -5.98 5.40
N LYS A 243 -9.42 -5.53 6.64
CA LYS A 243 -8.22 -5.63 7.47
C LYS A 243 -7.02 -4.89 6.84
N GLY A 244 -7.31 -3.71 6.28
CA GLY A 244 -6.29 -2.85 5.70
C GLY A 244 -5.21 -2.50 6.72
N ASN A 245 -3.95 -2.71 6.37
CA ASN A 245 -2.80 -2.43 7.22
C ASN A 245 -1.61 -1.91 6.41
N THR A 246 -1.83 -1.55 5.17
CA THR A 246 -0.76 -1.17 4.25
C THR A 246 -1.05 0.17 3.61
N ILE A 247 -0.11 1.09 3.72
CA ILE A 247 -0.14 2.39 3.03
C ILE A 247 0.89 2.37 1.91
N ARG A 248 0.49 2.88 0.76
CA ARG A 248 1.39 3.22 -0.32
C ARG A 248 1.57 4.73 -0.37
N PHE A 249 2.80 5.17 -0.28
CA PHE A 249 3.22 6.54 -0.53
C PHE A 249 3.57 6.69 -2.00
N LYS A 250 3.11 7.76 -2.62
CA LYS A 250 3.50 8.18 -3.96
C LYS A 250 4.29 9.47 -3.87
N ALA A 251 5.52 9.46 -4.35
CA ALA A 251 6.32 10.66 -4.47
C ALA A 251 6.75 10.83 -5.93
N PHE A 252 6.60 12.05 -6.43
CA PHE A 252 6.95 12.37 -7.81
C PHE A 252 8.20 13.23 -7.83
N MET A 253 9.21 12.77 -8.56
CA MET A 253 10.41 13.55 -8.88
C MET A 253 10.28 14.13 -10.28
N ASP A 254 9.94 15.40 -10.37
CA ASP A 254 9.92 16.13 -11.63
C ASP A 254 11.29 16.75 -11.92
N SER A 255 11.72 16.73 -13.19
CA SER A 255 12.98 17.30 -13.63
C SER A 255 13.07 18.81 -13.42
N ILE A 256 11.95 19.51 -13.45
CA ILE A 256 11.89 20.95 -13.25
C ILE A 256 12.28 21.33 -11.82
N TYR A 257 11.87 20.51 -10.87
CA TYR A 257 12.07 20.79 -9.45
C TYR A 257 13.36 20.17 -8.89
N PHE A 258 13.96 19.14 -9.55
CA PHE A 258 15.22 18.53 -9.16
C PHE A 258 16.33 18.73 -10.23
N PRO A 259 16.70 19.98 -10.50
CA PRO A 259 17.66 20.26 -11.56
C PRO A 259 19.02 19.59 -11.32
N GLN A 260 19.39 19.38 -10.07
CA GLN A 260 20.65 18.70 -9.76
C GLN A 260 20.69 17.24 -10.22
N PHE A 261 19.55 16.57 -10.35
CA PHE A 261 19.47 15.24 -10.94
C PHE A 261 19.50 15.25 -12.47
N SER A 262 19.34 16.43 -13.05
CA SER A 262 19.31 16.65 -14.49
C SER A 262 20.61 17.22 -15.04
N LEU A 263 21.57 17.58 -14.18
CA LEU A 263 22.85 18.14 -14.60
C LEU A 263 23.74 17.08 -15.26
N PRO A 264 24.55 17.46 -16.26
CA PRO A 264 25.56 16.57 -16.84
C PRO A 264 26.47 16.01 -15.74
N GLY A 265 26.68 14.71 -15.74
CA GLY A 265 27.43 14.00 -14.69
C GLY A 265 26.63 13.61 -13.46
N ASN A 266 25.31 13.78 -13.48
CA ASN A 266 24.45 13.27 -12.43
C ASN A 266 24.66 11.77 -12.23
N LYS A 267 24.97 11.40 -11.00
CA LYS A 267 25.29 10.02 -10.61
C LYS A 267 24.06 9.22 -10.17
N GLY A 268 22.87 9.77 -10.33
CA GLY A 268 21.64 9.19 -9.81
C GLY A 268 21.52 9.29 -8.28
N PHE A 269 20.48 8.70 -7.73
CA PHE A 269 20.31 8.57 -6.28
C PHE A 269 20.23 7.09 -5.87
N ARG A 270 20.58 6.80 -4.63
CA ARG A 270 20.69 5.42 -4.09
C ARG A 270 20.05 5.24 -2.74
N GLN A 271 19.55 6.31 -2.15
CA GLN A 271 18.84 6.28 -0.87
C GLN A 271 17.50 6.97 -1.00
N ILE A 272 16.50 6.38 -0.35
CA ILE A 272 15.19 7.01 -0.10
C ILE A 272 14.93 6.93 1.40
N SER A 273 14.34 7.97 1.95
CA SER A 273 13.82 7.92 3.31
C SER A 273 12.50 8.66 3.44
N ILE A 274 11.80 8.42 4.56
CA ILE A 274 10.63 9.20 4.98
C ILE A 274 10.95 9.86 6.30
N VAL A 275 10.81 11.18 6.34
CA VAL A 275 11.02 12.00 7.54
C VAL A 275 9.71 12.69 7.90
N ALA A 276 9.28 12.52 9.15
CA ALA A 276 8.11 13.19 9.70
C ALA A 276 8.52 14.51 10.37
N ASN A 277 7.78 15.56 10.07
CA ASN A 277 7.90 16.87 10.70
C ASN A 277 9.32 17.46 10.77
N PRO A 278 10.13 17.41 9.72
CA PRO A 278 11.40 18.09 9.72
C PRO A 278 11.18 19.62 9.79
N LEU A 279 12.10 20.32 10.43
CA LEU A 279 12.07 21.79 10.46
C LEU A 279 12.53 22.35 9.12
N GLU A 280 11.65 23.09 8.48
CA GLU A 280 12.01 23.86 7.30
C GLU A 280 12.85 25.07 7.70
N ILE A 281 14.01 25.24 7.06
CA ILE A 281 14.81 26.45 7.19
C ILE A 281 14.08 27.55 6.42
N LYS A 282 13.60 28.57 7.12
CA LYS A 282 12.91 29.69 6.47
C LYS A 282 13.82 30.34 5.45
N ALA A 283 13.51 30.19 4.18
CA ALA A 283 14.03 31.10 3.16
C ALA A 283 13.71 32.55 3.55
N ALA A 284 14.60 33.48 3.21
CA ALA A 284 14.56 34.88 3.64
C ALA A 284 13.17 35.50 3.74
N PRO A 285 12.90 36.38 4.70
CA PRO A 285 11.58 36.71 5.23
C PRO A 285 10.63 37.49 4.31
N ASN A 286 10.95 37.65 3.04
CA ASN A 286 10.30 38.62 2.14
C ASN A 286 9.28 38.09 1.15
N ASP A 287 9.03 36.79 1.09
CA ASP A 287 7.96 36.27 0.22
C ASP A 287 7.13 35.20 0.92
N PRO A 288 6.02 35.61 1.58
CA PRO A 288 5.10 34.67 2.22
C PRO A 288 4.36 33.77 1.21
N ASN A 289 4.35 34.11 -0.10
CA ASN A 289 3.63 33.35 -1.11
C ASN A 289 4.45 32.18 -1.69
N ILE A 290 5.76 32.23 -1.61
CA ILE A 290 6.62 31.13 -2.12
C ILE A 290 6.47 29.86 -1.26
N LYS A 291 6.13 30.00 0.01
CA LYS A 291 6.02 28.86 0.94
C LYS A 291 4.78 28.00 0.78
N ALA A 292 3.68 28.58 0.36
CA ALA A 292 2.39 27.88 0.29
C ALA A 292 2.30 26.86 -0.87
N THR A 293 3.24 26.92 -1.83
CA THR A 293 3.22 26.11 -3.05
C THR A 293 4.47 25.26 -3.26
N LYS A 294 5.43 25.28 -2.33
CA LYS A 294 6.66 24.52 -2.48
C LYS A 294 6.41 23.05 -2.12
N GLU A 295 6.27 22.20 -3.11
CA GLU A 295 6.16 20.75 -2.95
C GLU A 295 7.53 20.09 -2.78
N TYR A 296 8.62 20.83 -2.97
CA TYR A 296 9.97 20.37 -3.30
C TYR A 296 11.00 21.17 -2.54
N TYR A 297 11.93 20.48 -1.93
CA TYR A 297 12.94 21.04 -1.06
C TYR A 297 14.33 20.55 -1.43
N ASP A 298 15.28 21.46 -1.54
CA ASP A 298 16.70 21.11 -1.52
C ASP A 298 17.11 20.64 -0.11
N ALA A 299 18.18 19.87 -0.02
CA ALA A 299 18.66 19.40 1.29
C ALA A 299 18.96 20.56 2.27
N ILE A 300 19.36 21.72 1.75
CA ILE A 300 19.63 22.92 2.57
C ILE A 300 18.36 23.61 3.11
N ASP A 301 17.20 23.29 2.58
CA ASP A 301 15.93 23.87 3.02
C ASP A 301 15.39 23.17 4.26
N LEU A 302 15.93 22.01 4.61
CA LEU A 302 15.56 21.26 5.80
C LEU A 302 16.67 21.29 6.84
N SER A 303 16.29 21.53 8.10
CA SER A 303 17.24 21.48 9.21
C SER A 303 17.68 20.03 9.45
N ARG A 304 18.98 19.78 9.35
CA ARG A 304 19.54 18.44 9.58
C ARG A 304 19.17 17.93 10.97
N HIS A 305 18.91 16.65 11.06
CA HIS A 305 18.53 15.95 12.30
C HIS A 305 17.24 16.47 12.97
N SER A 306 16.44 17.24 12.25
CA SER A 306 15.12 17.62 12.71
C SER A 306 14.06 16.63 12.23
N GLY A 307 12.97 16.54 12.97
CA GLY A 307 11.91 15.58 12.70
C GLY A 307 12.30 14.13 13.09
N GLU A 308 11.46 13.20 12.68
CA GLU A 308 11.63 11.78 12.97
C GLU A 308 11.84 11.00 11.67
N MET A 309 12.93 10.24 11.58
CA MET A 309 13.18 9.33 10.47
C MET A 309 12.38 8.06 10.68
N ILE A 310 11.38 7.83 9.82
CA ILE A 310 10.47 6.69 9.93
C ILE A 310 10.81 5.55 8.99
N TYR A 311 11.50 5.84 7.90
CA TYR A 311 11.84 4.85 6.90
C TYR A 311 13.17 5.18 6.24
N MET A 312 13.97 4.17 6.02
CA MET A 312 15.23 4.24 5.28
C MET A 312 15.34 3.07 4.31
N GLU A 313 15.69 3.35 3.08
CA GLU A 313 15.91 2.36 2.04
C GLU A 313 17.20 2.65 1.28
N ASN A 314 18.07 1.65 1.18
CA ASN A 314 19.21 1.65 0.27
C ASN A 314 18.85 0.84 -0.98
N ARG A 315 19.10 1.37 -2.14
CA ARG A 315 18.71 0.79 -3.43
C ARG A 315 19.83 0.84 -4.47
N PRO A 316 19.73 0.04 -5.52
CA PRO A 316 20.56 0.24 -6.71
C PRO A 316 20.39 1.66 -7.26
N PRO A 317 21.37 2.20 -7.97
CA PRO A 317 21.30 3.55 -8.49
C PRO A 317 20.10 3.74 -9.44
N VAL A 318 19.33 4.80 -9.21
CA VAL A 318 18.27 5.23 -10.10
C VAL A 318 18.79 6.41 -10.90
N TYR A 319 18.92 6.22 -12.20
CA TYR A 319 19.32 7.26 -13.15
C TYR A 319 18.08 7.76 -13.87
N ARG A 320 17.99 9.06 -14.02
CA ARG A 320 16.85 9.70 -14.64
C ARG A 320 17.31 10.60 -15.80
N ALA A 321 16.57 10.56 -16.93
CA ALA A 321 16.76 11.52 -18.00
C ALA A 321 16.19 12.91 -17.62
N MET A 322 16.66 13.95 -18.30
CA MET A 322 16.30 15.34 -17.98
C MET A 322 14.83 15.68 -18.17
N ASP A 323 14.11 14.88 -18.93
CA ASP A 323 12.69 15.05 -19.30
C ASP A 323 11.76 14.00 -18.67
N GLN A 324 12.28 13.19 -17.73
CA GLN A 324 11.51 12.15 -17.07
C GLN A 324 11.04 12.59 -15.69
N THR A 325 9.78 12.34 -15.40
CA THR A 325 9.25 12.32 -14.05
C THR A 325 9.38 10.89 -13.51
N GLU A 326 10.02 10.75 -12.37
CA GLU A 326 10.12 9.47 -11.68
C GLU A 326 9.04 9.38 -10.62
N GLU A 327 8.23 8.32 -10.67
CA GLU A 327 7.29 8.00 -9.62
C GLU A 327 7.94 6.99 -8.67
N VAL A 328 8.07 7.36 -7.41
CA VAL A 328 8.55 6.49 -6.35
C VAL A 328 7.38 6.03 -5.51
N ASN A 329 7.17 4.72 -5.48
CA ASN A 329 6.17 4.07 -4.65
C ASN A 329 6.86 3.39 -3.46
N ILE A 330 6.44 3.72 -2.25
CA ILE A 330 6.91 3.10 -1.02
C ILE A 330 5.73 2.41 -0.36
N ILE A 331 5.87 1.13 -0.08
CA ILE A 331 4.85 0.32 0.61
C ILE A 331 5.24 0.20 2.07
N PHE A 332 4.32 0.58 2.95
CA PHE A 332 4.52 0.58 4.40
C PHE A 332 3.43 -0.27 5.07
N GLU A 333 3.83 -1.38 5.70
CA GLU A 333 2.91 -2.31 6.37
C GLU A 333 2.99 -2.13 7.91
N PHE A 334 1.82 -2.05 8.56
CA PHE A 334 1.65 -1.86 10.00
C PHE A 334 1.41 -3.17 10.75
#